data_27f36d966b9ddf09221de18887400cf8
#
_entry.id   27f36d966b9ddf09221de18887400cf8
#
_cell.length_a   1.000
_cell.length_b   1.000
_cell.length_c   1.000
_cell.angle_alpha   90.00
_cell.angle_beta   90.00
_cell.angle_gamma   90.00
#
_symmetry.space_group_name_H-M   'P 1'
#
loop_
_entity.id
_entity.type
_entity.pdbx_description
1 polymer ?
#
loop_
_entity_poly.entity_id
_entity_poly.type
_entity_poly.pdbx_seq_one_letter_code
_entity_poly.pdbx_strand_id
1 'polypeptide(L)'
;MPRIPSNGVSASSKPRILRVGIIGCGEVAQVIHIPTLNFLSHCYRITFLCDISLQALEHCAKKIPGAAPSTTTDPEELCSSPDVDVVLVCNANAYHVEHGLLALKHDRHCFIEKPLALNFRDVDRIIEAEKASEGNVFVGTMRRYAAAFLDALEEVGGFEKILYARIRDIVGPNANSVSQSATYPVRFSDFTDEDIRELLRRDTDIEEQALGTEFGVPVTPKSRWMLRLLGGLGTHDLSAMREIVGMPQSVAGAVLTFPGIFSVLFQYGGFPVAYESGLHSVPEFDAHIEVYSQDKIIRVNYDTPYIKGLPITMTVRERVGEAVWQERTIRKTYEDAYTLQFLELYSCIINNRTPKTSATDARKDIELFQMILRAGAETYKAEAVASNGEVSGVH
;
A
#
# COMPACT_ATOMS: atom_id res chain seq x y z
N MET A 1 9.66 -9.26 -21.01
CA MET A 1 9.28 -10.40 -20.15
C MET A 1 10.45 -10.63 -19.23
N PRO A 2 10.28 -10.60 -17.92
CA PRO A 2 11.24 -11.28 -17.09
C PRO A 2 11.10 -12.76 -17.46
N ARG A 3 12.06 -13.26 -18.23
CA ARG A 3 12.21 -14.70 -18.40
C ARG A 3 12.45 -15.24 -17.00
N ILE A 4 11.65 -16.22 -16.57
CA ILE A 4 12.07 -17.14 -15.52
C ILE A 4 13.51 -17.50 -15.90
N PRO A 5 14.53 -17.22 -15.07
CA PRO A 5 15.91 -17.53 -15.45
C PRO A 5 16.00 -19.03 -15.72
N SER A 6 16.21 -19.41 -16.96
CA SER A 6 16.53 -20.78 -17.36
C SER A 6 18.02 -21.02 -17.12
N ASN A 7 18.50 -20.77 -15.91
CA ASN A 7 19.88 -21.06 -15.55
C ASN A 7 19.91 -21.99 -14.34
N GLY A 8 20.12 -23.29 -14.63
CA GLY A 8 20.84 -24.18 -13.72
C GLY A 8 20.08 -24.74 -12.53
N VAL A 9 18.75 -24.88 -12.57
CA VAL A 9 18.08 -25.76 -11.62
C VAL A 9 18.16 -27.19 -12.16
N SER A 10 18.88 -28.01 -11.43
CA SER A 10 18.90 -29.46 -11.59
C SER A 10 17.46 -29.95 -11.74
N ALA A 11 17.16 -30.59 -12.87
CA ALA A 11 15.85 -31.11 -13.21
C ALA A 11 15.47 -32.26 -12.24
N SER A 12 14.77 -31.96 -11.12
CA SER A 12 14.07 -33.04 -10.37
C SER A 12 13.09 -32.61 -9.28
N SER A 13 12.84 -31.35 -8.98
CA SER A 13 11.77 -31.00 -8.02
C SER A 13 10.70 -30.11 -8.66
N LYS A 14 9.44 -30.53 -8.56
CA LYS A 14 8.29 -29.65 -8.89
C LYS A 14 8.42 -28.38 -8.06
N PRO A 15 8.12 -27.19 -8.63
CA PRO A 15 8.15 -25.95 -7.85
C PRO A 15 7.28 -26.09 -6.59
N ARG A 16 7.81 -25.65 -5.44
CA ARG A 16 7.08 -25.67 -4.17
C ARG A 16 5.86 -24.75 -4.27
N ILE A 17 4.68 -25.26 -3.99
CA ILE A 17 3.46 -24.44 -3.87
C ILE A 17 3.40 -23.94 -2.41
N LEU A 18 3.36 -22.62 -2.22
CA LEU A 18 3.23 -22.00 -0.91
C LEU A 18 1.76 -22.03 -0.45
N ARG A 19 1.54 -22.46 0.79
CA ARG A 19 0.22 -22.52 1.43
C ARG A 19 -0.05 -21.19 2.11
N VAL A 20 -1.17 -20.56 1.76
CA VAL A 20 -1.52 -19.20 2.19
C VAL A 20 -2.69 -19.25 3.17
N GLY A 21 -2.51 -18.66 4.35
CA GLY A 21 -3.57 -18.30 5.28
C GLY A 21 -3.91 -16.81 5.08
N ILE A 22 -5.20 -16.46 4.97
CA ILE A 22 -5.65 -15.07 4.80
C ILE A 22 -6.38 -14.63 6.06
N ILE A 23 -5.91 -13.54 6.68
CA ILE A 23 -6.59 -12.84 7.78
C ILE A 23 -7.27 -11.59 7.21
N GLY A 24 -8.60 -11.60 7.20
CA GLY A 24 -9.43 -10.57 6.59
C GLY A 24 -10.06 -11.03 5.26
N CYS A 25 -11.37 -11.21 5.27
CA CYS A 25 -12.19 -11.58 4.11
C CYS A 25 -12.98 -10.38 3.56
N GLY A 26 -12.43 -9.16 3.73
CA GLY A 26 -13.02 -7.91 3.28
C GLY A 26 -12.92 -7.68 1.77
N GLU A 27 -13.19 -6.42 1.35
CA GLU A 27 -13.24 -6.04 -0.06
C GLU A 27 -11.94 -6.34 -0.81
N VAL A 28 -10.79 -5.97 -0.24
CA VAL A 28 -9.48 -6.18 -0.88
C VAL A 28 -9.17 -7.68 -1.05
N ALA A 29 -9.50 -8.51 -0.06
CA ALA A 29 -9.36 -9.96 -0.18
C ALA A 29 -10.21 -10.51 -1.32
N GLN A 30 -11.48 -10.08 -1.41
CA GLN A 30 -12.45 -10.58 -2.39
C GLN A 30 -12.17 -10.12 -3.81
N VAL A 31 -11.72 -8.87 -3.99
CA VAL A 31 -11.53 -8.24 -5.32
C VAL A 31 -10.13 -8.51 -5.85
N ILE A 32 -9.12 -8.54 -4.99
CA ILE A 32 -7.71 -8.57 -5.40
C ILE A 32 -7.05 -9.90 -5.02
N HIS A 33 -6.95 -10.20 -3.71
CA HIS A 33 -6.03 -11.26 -3.25
C HIS A 33 -6.48 -12.66 -3.62
N ILE A 34 -7.72 -13.02 -3.31
CA ILE A 34 -8.26 -14.36 -3.65
C ILE A 34 -8.22 -14.60 -5.16
N PRO A 35 -8.72 -13.69 -6.03
CA PRO A 35 -8.60 -13.86 -7.47
C PRO A 35 -7.15 -13.99 -7.97
N THR A 36 -6.24 -13.14 -7.47
CA THR A 36 -4.84 -13.14 -7.89
C THR A 36 -4.14 -14.43 -7.48
N LEU A 37 -4.32 -14.90 -6.25
CA LEU A 37 -3.74 -16.17 -5.78
C LEU A 37 -4.32 -17.37 -6.52
N ASN A 38 -5.60 -17.35 -6.88
CA ASN A 38 -6.22 -18.39 -7.70
C ASN A 38 -5.60 -18.45 -9.11
N PHE A 39 -5.32 -17.30 -9.75
CA PHE A 39 -4.60 -17.25 -11.02
C PHE A 39 -3.15 -17.76 -10.90
N LEU A 40 -2.51 -17.51 -9.76
CA LEU A 40 -1.15 -17.96 -9.47
C LEU A 40 -1.12 -19.35 -8.79
N SER A 41 -2.04 -20.24 -9.11
CA SER A 41 -2.19 -21.58 -8.51
C SER A 41 -0.96 -22.48 -8.66
N HIS A 42 -0.06 -22.17 -9.58
CA HIS A 42 1.24 -22.83 -9.71
C HIS A 42 2.28 -22.39 -8.68
N CYS A 43 2.05 -21.24 -8.01
CA CYS A 43 2.89 -20.70 -6.94
C CYS A 43 2.23 -20.83 -5.56
N TYR A 44 0.90 -20.70 -5.49
CA TYR A 44 0.16 -20.55 -4.26
C TYR A 44 -1.07 -21.44 -4.16
N ARG A 45 -1.44 -21.79 -2.95
CA ARG A 45 -2.72 -22.40 -2.59
C ARG A 45 -3.25 -21.74 -1.34
N ILE A 46 -4.47 -21.22 -1.37
CA ILE A 46 -5.16 -20.74 -0.18
C ILE A 46 -5.66 -21.97 0.60
N THR A 47 -5.18 -22.13 1.83
CA THR A 47 -5.47 -23.28 2.69
C THR A 47 -6.26 -22.91 3.93
N PHE A 48 -6.23 -21.63 4.35
CA PHE A 48 -6.87 -21.16 5.55
C PHE A 48 -7.43 -19.75 5.39
N LEU A 49 -8.61 -19.49 5.95
CA LEU A 49 -9.22 -18.17 6.06
C LEU A 49 -9.53 -17.84 7.51
N CYS A 50 -9.28 -16.61 7.92
CA CYS A 50 -9.65 -16.08 9.22
C CYS A 50 -10.38 -14.74 9.05
N ASP A 51 -11.56 -14.61 9.68
CA ASP A 51 -12.32 -13.36 9.77
C ASP A 51 -13.29 -13.44 10.94
N ILE A 52 -13.64 -12.31 11.55
CA ILE A 52 -14.66 -12.26 12.61
C ILE A 52 -16.07 -12.54 12.07
N SER A 53 -16.32 -12.30 10.77
CA SER A 53 -17.58 -12.57 10.08
C SER A 53 -17.63 -14.00 9.55
N LEU A 54 -18.51 -14.82 10.10
CA LEU A 54 -18.76 -16.18 9.60
C LEU A 54 -19.32 -16.18 8.17
N GLN A 55 -20.13 -15.17 7.84
CA GLN A 55 -20.70 -15.01 6.50
C GLN A 55 -19.60 -14.66 5.48
N ALA A 56 -18.63 -13.81 5.85
CA ALA A 56 -17.48 -13.49 5.01
C ALA A 56 -16.61 -14.71 4.75
N LEU A 57 -16.35 -15.53 5.78
CA LEU A 57 -15.63 -16.79 5.66
C LEU A 57 -16.30 -17.74 4.69
N GLU A 58 -17.62 -17.98 4.83
CA GLU A 58 -18.38 -18.87 3.95
C GLU A 58 -18.38 -18.35 2.50
N HIS A 59 -18.55 -17.03 2.31
CA HIS A 59 -18.56 -16.41 1.00
C HIS A 59 -17.20 -16.54 0.30
N CYS A 60 -16.10 -16.23 1.01
CA CYS A 60 -14.76 -16.30 0.45
C CYS A 60 -14.32 -17.74 0.20
N ALA A 61 -14.65 -18.70 1.06
CA ALA A 61 -14.34 -20.10 0.85
C ALA A 61 -14.94 -20.64 -0.46
N LYS A 62 -16.14 -20.20 -0.85
CA LYS A 62 -16.78 -20.55 -2.12
C LYS A 62 -16.07 -20.00 -3.35
N LYS A 63 -15.22 -18.98 -3.21
CA LYS A 63 -14.42 -18.39 -4.31
C LYS A 63 -13.09 -19.09 -4.52
N ILE A 64 -12.72 -20.04 -3.68
CA ILE A 64 -11.45 -20.76 -3.77
C ILE A 64 -11.69 -22.11 -4.44
N PRO A 65 -11.07 -22.36 -5.62
CA PRO A 65 -11.25 -23.60 -6.34
C PRO A 65 -10.51 -24.78 -5.69
N GLY A 66 -11.04 -25.98 -5.84
CA GLY A 66 -10.41 -27.20 -5.35
C GLY A 66 -10.86 -27.60 -3.95
N ALA A 67 -9.92 -28.03 -3.10
CA ALA A 67 -10.23 -28.36 -1.71
C ALA A 67 -10.62 -27.10 -0.94
N ALA A 68 -11.70 -27.17 -0.17
CA ALA A 68 -12.14 -26.07 0.66
C ALA A 68 -11.04 -25.69 1.70
N PRO A 69 -10.75 -24.42 1.90
CA PRO A 69 -9.84 -23.98 2.95
C PRO A 69 -10.47 -24.23 4.32
N SER A 70 -9.63 -24.41 5.34
CA SER A 70 -10.06 -24.31 6.73
C SER A 70 -10.53 -22.89 7.03
N THR A 71 -11.43 -22.71 7.99
CA THR A 71 -11.95 -21.41 8.40
C THR A 71 -11.95 -21.26 9.91
N THR A 72 -11.61 -20.08 10.42
CA THR A 72 -11.63 -19.78 11.87
C THR A 72 -11.92 -18.30 12.10
N THR A 73 -12.33 -17.98 13.32
CA THR A 73 -12.39 -16.59 13.81
C THR A 73 -11.19 -16.25 14.70
N ASP A 74 -10.31 -17.22 14.98
CA ASP A 74 -9.12 -17.05 15.79
C ASP A 74 -7.85 -16.96 14.92
N PRO A 75 -7.19 -15.79 14.82
CA PRO A 75 -5.96 -15.63 14.07
C PRO A 75 -4.78 -16.47 14.61
N GLU A 76 -4.75 -16.82 15.89
CA GLU A 76 -3.73 -17.72 16.47
C GLU A 76 -3.83 -19.13 15.86
N GLU A 77 -5.04 -19.64 15.66
CA GLU A 77 -5.25 -20.95 15.03
C GLU A 77 -4.71 -20.98 13.60
N LEU A 78 -4.94 -19.92 12.82
CA LEU A 78 -4.41 -19.82 11.46
C LEU A 78 -2.87 -19.72 11.47
N CYS A 79 -2.30 -18.83 12.27
CA CYS A 79 -0.85 -18.59 12.29
C CYS A 79 -0.05 -19.80 12.78
N SER A 80 -0.58 -20.55 13.76
CA SER A 80 0.06 -21.76 14.31
C SER A 80 -0.08 -23.00 13.41
N SER A 81 -1.00 -22.95 12.43
CA SER A 81 -1.31 -24.12 11.58
C SER A 81 -0.10 -24.59 10.78
N PRO A 82 0.22 -25.90 10.76
CA PRO A 82 1.25 -26.46 9.90
C PRO A 82 0.91 -26.37 8.40
N ASP A 83 -0.35 -26.08 8.05
CA ASP A 83 -0.82 -25.95 6.68
C ASP A 83 -0.74 -24.51 6.14
N VAL A 84 -0.01 -23.61 6.82
CA VAL A 84 0.23 -22.24 6.41
C VAL A 84 1.74 -21.98 6.33
N ASP A 85 2.22 -21.56 5.17
CA ASP A 85 3.61 -21.10 4.95
C ASP A 85 3.68 -19.56 4.98
N VAL A 86 2.63 -18.89 4.47
CA VAL A 86 2.53 -17.43 4.35
C VAL A 86 1.21 -16.95 4.94
N VAL A 87 1.27 -15.99 5.84
CA VAL A 87 0.10 -15.28 6.36
C VAL A 87 -0.10 -13.98 5.58
N LEU A 88 -1.26 -13.83 4.97
CA LEU A 88 -1.69 -12.62 4.29
C LEU A 88 -2.60 -11.81 5.22
N VAL A 89 -2.12 -10.68 5.73
CA VAL A 89 -2.87 -9.78 6.62
C VAL A 89 -3.49 -8.69 5.78
N CYS A 90 -4.81 -8.70 5.61
CA CYS A 90 -5.56 -7.75 4.80
C CYS A 90 -6.91 -7.34 5.41
N ASN A 91 -6.97 -7.33 6.73
CA ASN A 91 -8.11 -6.85 7.52
C ASN A 91 -8.01 -5.34 7.82
N ALA A 92 -8.65 -4.85 8.88
CA ALA A 92 -8.58 -3.43 9.24
C ALA A 92 -7.17 -3.03 9.71
N ASN A 93 -6.71 -1.82 9.29
CA ASN A 93 -5.37 -1.30 9.58
C ASN A 93 -4.97 -1.39 11.06
N ALA A 94 -5.95 -1.22 11.96
CA ALA A 94 -5.74 -1.30 13.42
C ALA A 94 -5.22 -2.66 13.92
N TYR A 95 -5.30 -3.69 13.08
CA TYR A 95 -4.86 -5.04 13.40
C TYR A 95 -3.66 -5.51 12.59
N HIS A 96 -3.16 -4.74 11.62
CA HIS A 96 -2.05 -5.14 10.76
C HIS A 96 -0.82 -5.55 11.57
N VAL A 97 -0.43 -4.73 12.53
CA VAL A 97 0.74 -4.97 13.38
C VAL A 97 0.53 -6.18 14.29
N GLU A 98 -0.62 -6.28 14.95
CA GLU A 98 -0.89 -7.40 15.87
C GLU A 98 -0.89 -8.75 15.13
N HIS A 99 -1.54 -8.82 13.96
CA HIS A 99 -1.55 -10.06 13.19
C HIS A 99 -0.20 -10.33 12.50
N GLY A 100 0.54 -9.29 12.13
CA GLY A 100 1.92 -9.44 11.66
C GLY A 100 2.84 -10.00 12.74
N LEU A 101 2.77 -9.50 13.98
CA LEU A 101 3.51 -10.02 15.13
C LEU A 101 3.13 -11.46 15.43
N LEU A 102 1.85 -11.79 15.31
CA LEU A 102 1.36 -13.14 15.53
C LEU A 102 1.92 -14.11 14.48
N ALA A 103 1.92 -13.74 13.21
CA ALA A 103 2.50 -14.54 12.14
C ALA A 103 4.01 -14.79 12.37
N LEU A 104 4.76 -13.72 12.72
CA LEU A 104 6.20 -13.82 13.02
C LEU A 104 6.50 -14.67 14.25
N LYS A 105 5.66 -14.63 15.31
CA LYS A 105 5.76 -15.50 16.49
C LYS A 105 5.76 -16.99 16.12
N HIS A 106 5.08 -17.34 15.02
CA HIS A 106 5.00 -18.71 14.51
C HIS A 106 5.92 -18.97 13.32
N ASP A 107 6.93 -18.14 13.12
CA ASP A 107 7.91 -18.24 12.02
C ASP A 107 7.28 -18.29 10.63
N ARG A 108 6.14 -17.60 10.44
CA ARG A 108 5.48 -17.51 9.14
C ARG A 108 5.99 -16.31 8.37
N HIS A 109 6.21 -16.49 7.06
CA HIS A 109 6.32 -15.34 6.18
C HIS A 109 5.03 -14.53 6.23
N CYS A 110 5.14 -13.21 6.25
CA CYS A 110 4.00 -12.33 6.43
C CYS A 110 3.91 -11.32 5.28
N PHE A 111 2.81 -11.37 4.53
CA PHE A 111 2.42 -10.28 3.66
C PHE A 111 1.42 -9.41 4.41
N ILE A 112 1.74 -8.14 4.61
CA ILE A 112 0.86 -7.19 5.29
C ILE A 112 0.41 -6.12 4.30
N GLU A 113 -0.91 -5.93 4.16
CA GLU A 113 -1.44 -4.82 3.37
C GLU A 113 -0.97 -3.47 3.94
N LYS A 114 -0.88 -2.51 3.04
CA LYS A 114 -0.53 -1.13 3.41
C LYS A 114 -1.72 -0.42 4.09
N PRO A 115 -1.46 0.50 5.00
CA PRO A 115 -0.15 0.79 5.59
C PRO A 115 0.27 -0.32 6.55
N LEU A 116 1.56 -0.63 6.62
CA LEU A 116 2.05 -1.57 7.64
C LEU A 116 1.70 -1.10 9.04
N ALA A 117 1.96 0.18 9.32
CA ALA A 117 1.65 0.88 10.56
C ALA A 117 1.47 2.38 10.28
N LEU A 118 0.94 3.13 11.25
CA LEU A 118 0.76 4.59 11.18
C LEU A 118 1.65 5.36 12.17
N ASN A 119 2.42 4.66 12.99
CA ASN A 119 3.32 5.24 14.01
C ASN A 119 4.62 4.45 14.11
N PHE A 120 5.66 5.08 14.69
CA PHE A 120 6.99 4.46 14.82
C PHE A 120 7.00 3.32 15.82
N ARG A 121 6.31 3.44 16.96
CA ARG A 121 6.21 2.38 17.95
C ARG A 121 5.83 1.04 17.32
N ASP A 122 4.82 1.06 16.48
CA ASP A 122 4.21 -0.16 15.94
C ASP A 122 5.04 -0.76 14.79
N VAL A 123 5.61 0.07 13.91
CA VAL A 123 6.52 -0.45 12.87
C VAL A 123 7.81 -0.99 13.48
N ASP A 124 8.35 -0.33 14.52
CA ASP A 124 9.57 -0.78 15.19
C ASP A 124 9.35 -2.14 15.91
N ARG A 125 8.15 -2.39 16.47
CA ARG A 125 7.76 -3.72 17.01
C ARG A 125 7.82 -4.82 15.94
N ILE A 126 7.33 -4.56 14.73
CA ILE A 126 7.40 -5.52 13.61
C ILE A 126 8.85 -5.76 13.20
N ILE A 127 9.66 -4.71 13.08
CA ILE A 127 11.09 -4.83 12.71
C ILE A 127 11.85 -5.70 13.73
N GLU A 128 11.60 -5.52 15.01
CA GLU A 128 12.25 -6.33 16.04
C GLU A 128 11.73 -7.79 16.04
N ALA A 129 10.45 -8.01 15.83
CA ALA A 129 9.89 -9.35 15.74
C ALA A 129 10.40 -10.11 14.50
N GLU A 130 10.55 -9.43 13.36
CA GLU A 130 11.09 -10.01 12.13
C GLU A 130 12.53 -10.51 12.32
N LYS A 131 13.37 -9.78 13.08
CA LYS A 131 14.75 -10.20 13.39
C LYS A 131 14.82 -11.48 14.22
N ALA A 132 13.79 -11.76 15.02
CA ALA A 132 13.71 -12.91 15.90
C ALA A 132 12.99 -14.12 15.27
N SER A 133 12.45 -13.95 14.05
CA SER A 133 11.66 -14.95 13.32
C SER A 133 12.42 -15.48 12.12
N GLU A 134 12.11 -16.71 11.69
CA GLU A 134 12.53 -17.23 10.38
C GLU A 134 11.66 -16.68 9.23
N GLY A 135 10.52 -16.04 9.53
CA GLY A 135 9.63 -15.39 8.60
C GLY A 135 10.13 -14.00 8.18
N ASN A 136 9.82 -13.58 6.95
CA ASN A 136 10.09 -12.23 6.45
C ASN A 136 8.79 -11.47 6.27
N VAL A 137 8.84 -10.14 6.44
CA VAL A 137 7.72 -9.24 6.19
C VAL A 137 7.80 -8.64 4.79
N PHE A 138 6.71 -8.73 4.05
CA PHE A 138 6.50 -8.12 2.76
C PHE A 138 5.31 -7.16 2.85
N VAL A 139 5.51 -5.87 2.57
CA VAL A 139 4.45 -4.86 2.64
C VAL A 139 3.81 -4.64 1.27
N GLY A 140 2.49 -4.63 1.22
CA GLY A 140 1.65 -4.60 0.03
C GLY A 140 1.64 -3.27 -0.73
N THR A 141 2.79 -2.75 -1.15
CA THR A 141 2.89 -1.52 -1.96
C THR A 141 3.06 -1.84 -3.45
N MET A 142 1.99 -2.36 -4.07
CA MET A 142 2.00 -2.95 -5.41
C MET A 142 2.52 -2.02 -6.52
N ARG A 143 2.33 -0.70 -6.45
CA ARG A 143 2.78 0.25 -7.49
C ARG A 143 4.28 0.15 -7.77
N ARG A 144 5.06 -0.18 -6.76
CA ARG A 144 6.52 -0.35 -6.84
C ARG A 144 6.95 -1.60 -7.62
N TYR A 145 6.02 -2.52 -7.89
CA TYR A 145 6.26 -3.74 -8.69
C TYR A 145 5.70 -3.66 -10.10
N ALA A 146 4.98 -2.57 -10.43
CA ALA A 146 4.51 -2.35 -11.78
C ALA A 146 5.67 -2.31 -12.78
N ALA A 147 5.58 -3.06 -13.88
CA ALA A 147 6.67 -3.14 -14.86
C ALA A 147 7.04 -1.78 -15.45
N ALA A 148 6.06 -0.91 -15.69
CA ALA A 148 6.29 0.45 -16.16
C ALA A 148 7.03 1.33 -15.13
N PHE A 149 6.80 1.10 -13.84
CA PHE A 149 7.52 1.79 -12.77
C PHE A 149 8.98 1.34 -12.70
N LEU A 150 9.23 0.03 -12.81
CA LEU A 150 10.61 -0.50 -12.83
C LEU A 150 11.40 0.03 -14.04
N ASP A 151 10.78 0.10 -15.21
CA ASP A 151 11.39 0.71 -16.39
C ASP A 151 11.65 2.22 -16.19
N ALA A 152 10.75 2.93 -15.49
CA ALA A 152 10.95 4.34 -15.20
C ALA A 152 12.15 4.59 -14.27
N LEU A 153 12.40 3.71 -13.29
CA LEU A 153 13.62 3.78 -12.46
C LEU A 153 14.89 3.71 -13.32
N GLU A 154 14.92 2.81 -14.32
CA GLU A 154 16.04 2.67 -15.24
C GLU A 154 16.17 3.91 -16.15
N GLU A 155 15.05 4.44 -16.68
CA GLU A 155 15.04 5.61 -17.57
C GLU A 155 15.47 6.90 -16.87
N VAL A 156 15.13 7.10 -15.59
CA VAL A 156 15.58 8.25 -14.78
C VAL A 156 17.10 8.22 -14.63
N GLY A 157 17.66 7.06 -14.37
CA GLY A 157 19.10 6.79 -14.42
C GLY A 157 19.94 7.49 -13.36
N GLY A 158 19.34 8.06 -12.30
CA GLY A 158 20.01 8.64 -11.15
C GLY A 158 19.40 9.95 -10.67
N PHE A 159 19.49 10.20 -9.36
CA PHE A 159 18.86 11.36 -8.71
C PHE A 159 19.52 12.70 -9.12
N GLU A 160 20.80 12.67 -9.47
CA GLU A 160 21.57 13.85 -9.91
C GLU A 160 21.07 14.46 -11.23
N LYS A 161 20.28 13.69 -11.99
CA LYS A 161 19.71 14.15 -13.27
C LYS A 161 18.36 14.83 -13.11
N ILE A 162 17.74 14.73 -11.94
CA ILE A 162 16.39 15.23 -11.70
C ILE A 162 16.41 16.74 -11.50
N LEU A 163 15.53 17.44 -12.19
CA LEU A 163 15.27 18.87 -12.06
C LEU A 163 14.00 19.16 -11.30
N TYR A 164 13.01 18.28 -11.44
CA TYR A 164 11.69 18.40 -10.83
C TYR A 164 10.98 17.05 -10.88
N ALA A 165 10.11 16.77 -9.92
CA ALA A 165 9.16 15.68 -10.05
C ALA A 165 7.77 16.09 -9.54
N ARG A 166 6.77 15.42 -10.08
CA ARG A 166 5.37 15.54 -9.67
C ARG A 166 4.80 14.16 -9.37
N ILE A 167 4.21 14.03 -8.20
CA ILE A 167 3.52 12.84 -7.77
C ILE A 167 2.06 13.21 -7.57
N ARG A 168 1.15 12.48 -8.21
CA ARG A 168 -0.27 12.77 -8.13
C ARG A 168 -1.09 11.51 -7.93
N ASP A 169 -2.05 11.59 -6.99
CA ASP A 169 -3.03 10.54 -6.75
C ASP A 169 -4.35 11.17 -6.26
N ILE A 170 -5.16 11.62 -7.21
CA ILE A 170 -6.46 12.22 -6.97
C ILE A 170 -7.50 11.27 -7.54
N VAL A 171 -8.31 10.67 -6.66
CA VAL A 171 -9.19 9.57 -7.06
C VAL A 171 -10.65 9.84 -6.71
N GLY A 172 -11.52 9.40 -7.59
CA GLY A 172 -12.95 9.35 -7.37
C GLY A 172 -13.38 8.11 -6.56
N PRO A 173 -14.69 7.89 -6.41
CA PRO A 173 -15.21 6.76 -5.63
C PRO A 173 -14.81 5.41 -6.23
N ASN A 174 -14.08 4.60 -5.49
CA ASN A 174 -13.67 3.25 -5.90
C ASN A 174 -14.85 2.29 -6.11
N ALA A 175 -16.01 2.57 -5.51
CA ALA A 175 -17.19 1.72 -5.60
C ALA A 175 -17.60 1.39 -7.05
N ASN A 176 -17.40 2.33 -7.99
CA ASN A 176 -17.70 2.10 -9.41
C ASN A 176 -16.79 1.03 -10.02
N SER A 177 -15.47 1.13 -9.78
CA SER A 177 -14.49 0.16 -10.28
C SER A 177 -14.66 -1.20 -9.60
N VAL A 178 -14.88 -1.20 -8.29
CA VAL A 178 -15.12 -2.41 -7.49
C VAL A 178 -16.38 -3.16 -7.98
N SER A 179 -17.48 -2.45 -8.25
CA SER A 179 -18.72 -3.06 -8.75
C SER A 179 -18.56 -3.65 -10.16
N GLN A 180 -17.61 -3.16 -10.96
CA GLN A 180 -17.34 -3.59 -12.32
C GLN A 180 -16.14 -4.53 -12.45
N SER A 181 -15.53 -4.92 -11.32
CA SER A 181 -14.35 -5.79 -11.28
C SER A 181 -14.60 -7.25 -11.68
N ALA A 182 -15.85 -7.65 -11.87
CA ALA A 182 -16.30 -9.04 -12.11
C ALA A 182 -15.97 -9.99 -10.94
N THR A 183 -15.69 -9.47 -9.74
CA THR A 183 -15.39 -10.27 -8.56
C THR A 183 -16.56 -10.41 -7.60
N TYR A 184 -17.60 -9.58 -7.77
CA TYR A 184 -18.83 -9.58 -6.97
C TYR A 184 -18.60 -9.59 -5.46
N PRO A 185 -17.89 -8.57 -4.91
CA PRO A 185 -17.65 -8.51 -3.48
C PRO A 185 -18.94 -8.23 -2.71
N VAL A 186 -19.02 -8.80 -1.52
CA VAL A 186 -20.14 -8.59 -0.58
C VAL A 186 -19.59 -8.04 0.73
N ARG A 187 -20.27 -7.04 1.27
CA ARG A 187 -19.98 -6.50 2.61
C ARG A 187 -20.88 -7.20 3.60
N PHE A 188 -20.30 -7.68 4.68
CA PHE A 188 -20.98 -8.34 5.77
C PHE A 188 -20.97 -7.49 7.03
N SER A 189 -21.91 -7.71 7.94
CA SER A 189 -22.07 -6.95 9.18
C SER A 189 -22.49 -7.83 10.36
N ASP A 190 -22.14 -9.13 10.31
CA ASP A 190 -22.41 -10.12 11.34
C ASP A 190 -21.34 -10.14 12.45
N PHE A 191 -20.83 -8.95 12.80
CA PHE A 191 -19.95 -8.71 13.93
C PHE A 191 -20.68 -7.97 15.04
N THR A 192 -20.14 -8.05 16.27
CA THR A 192 -20.77 -7.53 17.46
C THR A 192 -20.45 -6.06 17.71
N ASP A 193 -21.24 -5.39 18.55
CA ASP A 193 -20.92 -4.04 19.03
C ASP A 193 -19.58 -3.98 19.79
N GLU A 194 -19.13 -5.09 20.39
CA GLU A 194 -17.83 -5.19 21.06
C GLU A 194 -16.71 -5.14 20.03
N ASP A 195 -16.83 -5.85 18.93
CA ASP A 195 -15.85 -5.83 17.83
C ASP A 195 -15.67 -4.40 17.28
N ILE A 196 -16.79 -3.68 17.13
CA ILE A 196 -16.77 -2.27 16.70
C ILE A 196 -16.08 -1.38 17.73
N ARG A 197 -16.41 -1.54 19.03
CA ARG A 197 -15.77 -0.75 20.09
C ARG A 197 -14.27 -1.01 20.18
N GLU A 198 -13.84 -2.25 20.07
CA GLU A 198 -12.43 -2.61 20.11
C GLU A 198 -11.68 -2.05 18.89
N LEU A 199 -12.25 -2.13 17.68
CA LEU A 199 -11.68 -1.51 16.48
C LEU A 199 -11.47 0.00 16.68
N LEU A 200 -12.51 0.72 17.14
CA LEU A 200 -12.44 2.16 17.37
C LEU A 200 -11.44 2.54 18.48
N ARG A 201 -11.33 1.73 19.51
CA ARG A 201 -10.36 1.92 20.59
C ARG A 201 -8.93 1.80 20.05
N ARG A 202 -8.66 0.78 19.22
CA ARG A 202 -7.34 0.56 18.59
C ARG A 202 -6.99 1.69 17.62
N ASP A 203 -7.93 2.08 16.75
CA ASP A 203 -7.72 3.21 15.85
C ASP A 203 -7.37 4.48 16.64
N THR A 204 -8.08 4.74 17.74
CA THR A 204 -7.82 5.90 18.61
C THR A 204 -6.43 5.84 19.23
N ASP A 205 -6.01 4.71 19.80
CA ASP A 205 -4.67 4.54 20.37
C ASP A 205 -3.55 4.77 19.33
N ILE A 206 -3.70 4.18 18.14
CA ILE A 206 -2.75 4.33 17.04
C ILE A 206 -2.61 5.79 16.60
N GLU A 207 -3.73 6.50 16.47
CA GLU A 207 -3.76 7.89 16.04
C GLU A 207 -3.21 8.85 17.10
N GLU A 208 -3.52 8.64 18.37
CA GLU A 208 -2.99 9.42 19.48
C GLU A 208 -1.50 9.18 19.66
N GLN A 209 -1.06 7.95 19.52
CA GLN A 209 0.37 7.61 19.51
C GLN A 209 1.10 8.32 18.37
N ALA A 210 0.57 8.23 17.13
CA ALA A 210 1.18 8.86 15.97
C ALA A 210 1.19 10.39 16.09
N LEU A 211 0.01 11.00 16.20
CA LEU A 211 -0.15 12.44 16.10
C LEU A 211 0.38 13.18 17.34
N GLY A 212 -0.11 12.76 18.52
CA GLY A 212 0.20 13.45 19.79
C GLY A 212 1.60 13.14 20.30
N THR A 213 1.91 11.84 20.41
CA THR A 213 3.14 11.41 21.07
C THR A 213 4.37 11.53 20.16
N GLU A 214 4.29 11.03 18.92
CA GLU A 214 5.47 10.91 18.05
C GLU A 214 5.63 12.10 17.11
N PHE A 215 4.52 12.59 16.52
CA PHE A 215 4.59 13.67 15.54
C PHE A 215 4.52 15.07 16.17
N GLY A 216 3.98 15.19 17.38
CA GLY A 216 3.79 16.50 18.04
C GLY A 216 2.78 17.38 17.29
N VAL A 217 1.77 16.76 16.67
CA VAL A 217 0.69 17.41 15.93
C VAL A 217 -0.58 17.38 16.77
N PRO A 218 -1.38 18.46 16.82
CA PRO A 218 -2.65 18.45 17.53
C PRO A 218 -3.56 17.32 17.06
N VAL A 219 -4.11 16.56 18.00
CA VAL A 219 -5.04 15.46 17.72
C VAL A 219 -6.44 16.04 17.53
N THR A 220 -6.86 16.19 16.29
CA THR A 220 -8.14 16.77 15.88
C THR A 220 -8.82 15.82 14.87
N PRO A 221 -10.13 15.97 14.62
CA PRO A 221 -10.79 15.20 13.55
C PRO A 221 -10.09 15.31 12.20
N LYS A 222 -9.56 16.51 11.87
CA LYS A 222 -8.85 16.77 10.63
C LYS A 222 -7.50 16.05 10.56
N SER A 223 -6.67 16.15 11.62
CA SER A 223 -5.37 15.48 11.64
C SER A 223 -5.51 13.95 11.64
N ARG A 224 -6.51 13.40 12.34
CA ARG A 224 -6.86 11.98 12.30
C ARG A 224 -7.24 11.54 10.88
N TRP A 225 -8.13 12.30 10.23
CA TRP A 225 -8.53 12.00 8.86
C TRP A 225 -7.34 12.05 7.89
N MET A 226 -6.48 13.08 8.00
CA MET A 226 -5.28 13.20 7.18
C MET A 226 -4.31 12.05 7.38
N LEU A 227 -4.10 11.60 8.62
CA LEU A 227 -3.27 10.43 8.90
C LEU A 227 -3.84 9.16 8.25
N ARG A 228 -5.16 8.96 8.35
CA ARG A 228 -5.86 7.85 7.68
C ARG A 228 -5.74 7.93 6.16
N LEU A 229 -5.87 9.12 5.57
CA LEU A 229 -5.74 9.33 4.13
C LEU A 229 -4.31 9.07 3.66
N LEU A 230 -3.30 9.56 4.37
CA LEU A 230 -1.89 9.29 4.07
C LEU A 230 -1.59 7.79 4.16
N GLY A 231 -2.07 7.10 5.19
CA GLY A 231 -1.92 5.64 5.30
C GLY A 231 -2.71 4.88 4.24
N GLY A 232 -3.97 5.25 4.01
CA GLY A 232 -4.87 4.54 3.11
C GLY A 232 -4.57 4.75 1.62
N LEU A 233 -4.36 6.00 1.20
CA LEU A 233 -4.09 6.39 -0.18
C LEU A 233 -2.61 6.74 -0.38
N GLY A 234 -2.09 7.66 0.42
CA GLY A 234 -0.76 8.24 0.24
C GLY A 234 0.40 7.24 0.30
N THR A 235 0.28 6.13 1.03
CA THR A 235 1.32 5.08 1.08
C THR A 235 1.67 4.57 -0.31
N HIS A 236 0.69 4.43 -1.21
CA HIS A 236 0.94 3.96 -2.58
C HIS A 236 1.91 4.87 -3.34
N ASP A 237 1.72 6.17 -3.20
CA ASP A 237 2.48 7.17 -3.95
C ASP A 237 3.79 7.51 -3.27
N LEU A 238 3.74 7.75 -1.95
CA LEU A 238 4.90 8.16 -1.17
C LEU A 238 5.96 7.05 -1.15
N SER A 239 5.56 5.78 -1.08
CA SER A 239 6.48 4.65 -1.18
C SER A 239 7.14 4.55 -2.55
N ALA A 240 6.40 4.80 -3.64
CA ALA A 240 6.93 4.84 -4.99
C ALA A 240 7.78 6.10 -5.22
N MET A 241 7.35 7.27 -4.72
CA MET A 241 8.10 8.51 -4.75
C MET A 241 9.50 8.31 -4.17
N ARG A 242 9.61 7.79 -2.95
CA ARG A 242 10.94 7.62 -2.31
C ARG A 242 11.82 6.59 -2.99
N GLU A 243 11.27 5.65 -3.77
CA GLU A 243 12.07 4.74 -4.59
C GLU A 243 12.62 5.44 -5.85
N ILE A 244 11.83 6.29 -6.50
CA ILE A 244 12.23 6.91 -7.77
C ILE A 244 13.02 8.22 -7.60
N VAL A 245 12.75 9.01 -6.54
CA VAL A 245 13.42 10.31 -6.31
C VAL A 245 14.13 10.42 -4.95
N GLY A 246 14.11 9.36 -4.13
CA GLY A 246 14.72 9.34 -2.81
C GLY A 246 13.84 9.93 -1.70
N MET A 247 14.40 10.06 -0.49
CA MET A 247 13.74 10.73 0.64
C MET A 247 13.98 12.24 0.57
N PRO A 248 12.94 13.07 0.81
CA PRO A 248 13.11 14.52 0.87
C PRO A 248 13.92 14.94 2.10
N GLN A 249 14.56 16.10 2.01
CA GLN A 249 15.24 16.74 3.15
C GLN A 249 14.24 17.42 4.10
N SER A 250 13.19 18.02 3.53
CA SER A 250 12.15 18.73 4.27
C SER A 250 10.88 18.92 3.43
N VAL A 251 9.83 19.42 4.08
CA VAL A 251 8.62 19.96 3.42
C VAL A 251 8.72 21.48 3.44
N ALA A 252 8.77 22.10 2.26
CA ALA A 252 8.80 23.56 2.10
C ALA A 252 7.43 24.20 2.36
N GLY A 253 6.34 23.46 2.14
CA GLY A 253 4.98 23.89 2.43
C GLY A 253 3.96 22.78 2.20
N ALA A 254 2.88 22.81 2.97
CA ALA A 254 1.76 21.90 2.83
C ALA A 254 0.44 22.64 3.07
N VAL A 255 -0.53 22.42 2.18
CA VAL A 255 -1.92 22.87 2.34
C VAL A 255 -2.78 21.61 2.43
N LEU A 256 -3.22 21.30 3.65
CA LEU A 256 -3.96 20.09 3.95
C LEU A 256 -5.46 20.42 4.08
N THR A 257 -6.20 20.27 3.00
CA THR A 257 -7.64 20.54 2.94
C THR A 257 -8.45 19.33 3.42
N PHE A 258 -9.48 19.58 4.21
CA PHE A 258 -10.37 18.54 4.76
C PHE A 258 -11.85 18.90 4.59
N PRO A 259 -12.71 17.96 4.09
CA PRO A 259 -12.32 16.88 3.18
C PRO A 259 -11.89 17.46 1.84
N GLY A 260 -11.07 16.76 1.06
CA GLY A 260 -10.76 17.23 -0.28
C GLY A 260 -9.37 16.85 -0.79
N ILE A 261 -8.84 17.73 -1.63
CA ILE A 261 -7.54 17.58 -2.28
C ILE A 261 -6.52 18.42 -1.53
N PHE A 262 -5.35 17.86 -1.28
CA PHE A 262 -4.24 18.55 -0.60
C PHE A 262 -2.98 18.56 -1.46
N SER A 263 -2.08 19.47 -1.14
CA SER A 263 -0.81 19.63 -1.87
C SER A 263 0.35 19.81 -0.89
N VAL A 264 1.47 19.20 -1.23
CA VAL A 264 2.72 19.25 -0.47
C VAL A 264 3.86 19.58 -1.44
N LEU A 265 4.75 20.48 -1.04
CA LEU A 265 5.98 20.77 -1.76
C LEU A 265 7.16 20.24 -0.94
N PHE A 266 7.77 19.16 -1.40
CA PHE A 266 8.99 18.60 -0.81
C PHE A 266 10.23 19.28 -1.36
N GLN A 267 11.25 19.43 -0.50
CA GLN A 267 12.55 19.96 -0.85
C GLN A 267 13.60 18.84 -0.82
N TYR A 268 14.35 18.75 -1.91
CA TYR A 268 15.52 17.90 -2.08
C TYR A 268 16.77 18.76 -2.28
N GLY A 269 17.94 18.17 -2.21
CA GLY A 269 19.22 18.90 -2.26
C GLY A 269 19.51 19.66 -3.57
N GLY A 270 18.72 19.44 -4.63
CA GLY A 270 18.91 20.08 -5.93
C GLY A 270 17.63 20.33 -6.72
N PHE A 271 16.47 19.84 -6.26
CA PHE A 271 15.21 19.96 -6.98
C PHE A 271 14.00 19.91 -6.01
N PRO A 272 12.86 20.47 -6.39
CA PRO A 272 11.61 20.32 -5.67
C PRO A 272 10.79 19.15 -6.21
N VAL A 273 9.91 18.59 -5.34
CA VAL A 273 8.89 17.60 -5.73
C VAL A 273 7.52 18.06 -5.25
N ALA A 274 6.57 18.19 -6.17
CA ALA A 274 5.18 18.45 -5.84
C ALA A 274 4.43 17.14 -5.64
N TYR A 275 3.69 17.03 -4.54
CA TYR A 275 2.78 15.93 -4.25
C TYR A 275 1.36 16.46 -4.09
N GLU A 276 0.45 15.92 -4.88
CA GLU A 276 -0.96 16.28 -4.90
C GLU A 276 -1.79 15.00 -4.70
N SER A 277 -2.65 14.97 -3.69
CA SER A 277 -3.46 13.79 -3.43
C SER A 277 -4.79 14.16 -2.79
N GLY A 278 -5.75 13.27 -2.86
CA GLY A 278 -7.04 13.47 -2.23
C GLY A 278 -8.18 12.75 -2.94
N LEU A 279 -9.38 13.08 -2.49
CA LEU A 279 -10.63 12.46 -2.93
C LEU A 279 -11.56 13.49 -3.52
N HIS A 280 -12.31 13.10 -4.57
CA HIS A 280 -13.39 13.89 -5.18
C HIS A 280 -14.55 12.99 -5.65
N SER A 281 -15.58 13.59 -6.24
CA SER A 281 -16.80 12.83 -6.59
C SER A 281 -16.87 12.37 -8.05
N VAL A 282 -15.93 12.82 -8.92
CA VAL A 282 -15.89 12.36 -10.30
C VAL A 282 -15.28 10.95 -10.31
N PRO A 283 -15.89 9.94 -10.95
CA PRO A 283 -15.37 8.57 -10.98
C PRO A 283 -14.19 8.44 -11.94
N GLU A 284 -13.11 9.15 -11.64
CA GLU A 284 -11.84 9.18 -12.36
C GLU A 284 -10.73 8.72 -11.43
N PHE A 285 -9.69 8.13 -12.01
CA PHE A 285 -8.48 7.70 -11.32
C PHE A 285 -7.27 8.41 -11.93
N ASP A 286 -6.91 9.60 -11.39
CA ASP A 286 -5.79 10.41 -11.86
C ASP A 286 -4.56 10.18 -10.96
N ALA A 287 -3.82 9.12 -11.26
CA ALA A 287 -2.62 8.77 -10.51
C ALA A 287 -1.41 8.63 -11.44
N HIS A 288 -0.35 9.39 -11.14
CA HIS A 288 0.89 9.33 -11.92
C HIS A 288 2.11 9.82 -11.15
N ILE A 289 3.27 9.36 -11.60
CA ILE A 289 4.58 9.89 -11.21
C ILE A 289 5.21 10.48 -12.47
N GLU A 290 5.64 11.73 -12.44
CA GLU A 290 6.28 12.42 -13.55
C GLU A 290 7.61 13.02 -13.08
N VAL A 291 8.70 12.71 -13.80
CA VAL A 291 10.06 13.13 -13.47
C VAL A 291 10.64 13.91 -14.66
N TYR A 292 11.17 15.08 -14.39
CA TYR A 292 11.80 15.96 -15.36
C TYR A 292 13.31 15.93 -15.20
N SER A 293 14.02 15.68 -16.28
CA SER A 293 15.48 15.86 -16.38
C SER A 293 15.83 16.88 -17.46
N GLN A 294 17.10 17.10 -17.75
CA GLN A 294 17.54 18.04 -18.79
C GLN A 294 17.04 17.69 -20.19
N ASP A 295 16.95 16.41 -20.50
CA ASP A 295 16.67 15.92 -21.84
C ASP A 295 15.42 15.04 -21.93
N LYS A 296 14.84 14.66 -20.80
CA LYS A 296 13.71 13.74 -20.74
C LYS A 296 12.65 14.17 -19.74
N ILE A 297 11.40 13.86 -20.06
CA ILE A 297 10.27 13.83 -19.14
C ILE A 297 9.75 12.39 -19.15
N ILE A 298 9.74 11.76 -17.99
CA ILE A 298 9.34 10.37 -17.80
C ILE A 298 8.09 10.37 -16.95
N ARG A 299 7.02 9.73 -17.43
CA ARG A 299 5.75 9.66 -16.69
C ARG A 299 5.25 8.23 -16.63
N VAL A 300 4.99 7.75 -15.42
CA VAL A 300 4.28 6.49 -15.16
C VAL A 300 2.82 6.82 -14.88
N ASN A 301 1.91 6.29 -15.68
CA ASN A 301 0.47 6.45 -15.50
C ASN A 301 -0.10 5.17 -14.88
N TYR A 302 -0.79 5.32 -13.76
CA TYR A 302 -1.53 4.26 -13.10
C TYR A 302 -3.01 4.38 -13.41
N ASP A 303 -3.69 3.25 -13.47
CA ASP A 303 -5.14 3.17 -13.54
C ASP A 303 -5.69 2.47 -12.29
N THR A 304 -7.03 2.42 -12.15
CA THR A 304 -7.64 1.76 -11.00
C THR A 304 -7.18 0.31 -10.88
N PRO A 305 -6.67 -0.10 -9.71
CA PRO A 305 -6.13 -1.44 -9.53
C PRO A 305 -7.20 -2.52 -9.37
N TYR A 306 -8.46 -2.14 -9.23
CA TYR A 306 -9.58 -3.06 -9.01
C TYR A 306 -10.03 -3.76 -10.28
N ILE A 307 -9.67 -3.27 -11.45
CA ILE A 307 -10.03 -3.86 -12.75
C ILE A 307 -8.77 -4.44 -13.38
N LYS A 308 -8.74 -5.77 -13.55
CA LYS A 308 -7.62 -6.43 -14.22
C LYS A 308 -7.57 -6.08 -15.71
N GLY A 309 -6.36 -5.93 -16.22
CA GLY A 309 -6.10 -5.65 -17.64
C GLY A 309 -6.06 -4.19 -18.03
N LEU A 310 -6.38 -3.25 -17.13
CA LEU A 310 -6.12 -1.83 -17.37
C LEU A 310 -4.61 -1.57 -17.40
N PRO A 311 -4.12 -0.75 -18.36
CA PRO A 311 -2.69 -0.59 -18.55
C PRO A 311 -2.06 0.31 -17.48
N ILE A 312 -0.90 -0.13 -16.97
CA ILE A 312 0.08 0.79 -16.38
C ILE A 312 1.10 1.04 -17.46
N THR A 313 1.29 2.31 -17.85
CA THR A 313 2.13 2.70 -18.96
C THR A 313 3.20 3.68 -18.54
N MET A 314 4.35 3.66 -19.24
CA MET A 314 5.37 4.70 -19.14
C MET A 314 5.35 5.52 -20.42
N THR A 315 5.26 6.85 -20.29
CA THR A 315 5.45 7.79 -21.39
C THR A 315 6.80 8.49 -21.22
N VAL A 316 7.61 8.48 -22.25
CA VAL A 316 8.90 9.20 -22.29
C VAL A 316 8.86 10.23 -23.38
N ARG A 317 9.03 11.50 -23.01
CA ARG A 317 9.29 12.62 -23.93
C ARG A 317 10.77 12.93 -23.84
N GLU A 318 11.46 12.91 -24.96
CA GLU A 318 12.91 13.11 -24.98
C GLU A 318 13.36 13.96 -26.18
N ARG A 319 14.41 14.73 -25.96
CA ARG A 319 15.05 15.52 -27.01
C ARG A 319 15.89 14.60 -27.89
N VAL A 320 15.63 14.63 -29.21
CA VAL A 320 16.34 13.82 -30.22
C VAL A 320 17.16 14.65 -31.19
N GLY A 321 17.15 15.98 -31.04
CA GLY A 321 17.88 16.92 -31.86
C GLY A 321 17.85 18.32 -31.24
N GLU A 322 18.41 19.31 -31.93
CA GLU A 322 18.53 20.67 -31.39
C GLU A 322 17.19 21.32 -31.09
N ALA A 323 16.18 21.14 -31.97
CA ALA A 323 14.82 21.66 -31.81
C ALA A 323 13.75 20.57 -32.01
N VAL A 324 14.13 19.30 -31.85
CA VAL A 324 13.24 18.15 -32.10
C VAL A 324 13.12 17.29 -30.84
N TRP A 325 11.91 16.96 -30.49
CA TRP A 325 11.58 16.01 -29.43
C TRP A 325 10.67 14.90 -29.95
N GLN A 326 10.66 13.78 -29.29
CA GLN A 326 9.74 12.67 -29.57
C GLN A 326 9.03 12.22 -28.31
N GLU A 327 7.89 11.60 -28.46
CA GLU A 327 7.18 10.89 -27.40
C GLU A 327 7.03 9.42 -27.76
N ARG A 328 7.26 8.56 -26.78
CA ARG A 328 6.96 7.13 -26.85
C ARG A 328 6.19 6.69 -25.64
N THR A 329 5.14 5.90 -25.85
CA THR A 329 4.39 5.25 -24.77
C THR A 329 4.72 3.76 -24.75
N ILE A 330 5.09 3.26 -23.60
CA ILE A 330 5.54 1.88 -23.41
C ILE A 330 4.56 1.16 -22.50
N ARG A 331 4.05 0.03 -22.97
CA ARG A 331 3.33 -0.96 -22.18
C ARG A 331 4.12 -2.26 -22.23
N LYS A 332 4.85 -2.55 -21.18
CA LYS A 332 5.78 -3.70 -21.12
C LYS A 332 5.08 -5.05 -20.96
N THR A 333 3.96 -5.06 -20.22
CA THR A 333 3.21 -6.28 -19.89
C THR A 333 1.72 -6.00 -19.81
N TYR A 334 0.94 -7.09 -19.89
CA TYR A 334 -0.50 -7.09 -19.60
C TYR A 334 -0.80 -7.56 -18.16
N GLU A 335 0.22 -7.97 -17.41
CA GLU A 335 0.09 -8.34 -16.01
C GLU A 335 -0.07 -7.09 -15.15
N ASP A 336 -0.99 -7.16 -14.19
CA ASP A 336 -1.20 -6.08 -13.23
C ASP A 336 -0.14 -6.09 -12.12
N ALA A 337 -0.05 -4.97 -11.40
CA ALA A 337 0.95 -4.76 -10.37
C ALA A 337 0.79 -5.72 -9.17
N TYR A 338 -0.42 -6.16 -8.84
CA TYR A 338 -0.64 -7.14 -7.77
C TYR A 338 -0.14 -8.53 -8.18
N THR A 339 -0.38 -8.94 -9.42
CA THR A 339 0.17 -10.20 -9.96
C THR A 339 1.69 -10.20 -9.88
N LEU A 340 2.34 -9.10 -10.34
CA LEU A 340 3.80 -8.96 -10.29
C LEU A 340 4.34 -8.92 -8.85
N GLN A 341 3.64 -8.26 -7.94
CA GLN A 341 3.97 -8.23 -6.51
C GLN A 341 3.96 -9.63 -5.88
N PHE A 342 2.92 -10.43 -6.16
CA PHE A 342 2.87 -11.80 -5.64
C PHE A 342 3.91 -12.72 -6.28
N LEU A 343 4.25 -12.54 -7.54
CA LEU A 343 5.36 -13.26 -8.18
C LEU A 343 6.70 -12.91 -7.50
N GLU A 344 6.91 -11.64 -7.13
CA GLU A 344 8.10 -11.25 -6.39
C GLU A 344 8.09 -11.77 -4.94
N LEU A 345 6.94 -11.75 -4.24
CA LEU A 345 6.81 -12.39 -2.92
C LEU A 345 7.22 -13.86 -2.98
N TYR A 346 6.69 -14.60 -3.96
CA TYR A 346 7.05 -16.00 -4.19
C TYR A 346 8.56 -16.15 -4.39
N SER A 347 9.14 -15.34 -5.27
CA SER A 347 10.57 -15.35 -5.55
C SER A 347 11.42 -15.03 -4.33
N CYS A 348 11.01 -14.08 -3.50
CA CYS A 348 11.69 -13.74 -2.25
C CYS A 348 11.70 -14.93 -1.29
N ILE A 349 10.56 -15.59 -1.08
CA ILE A 349 10.45 -16.73 -0.17
C ILE A 349 11.26 -17.93 -0.66
N ILE A 350 11.09 -18.33 -1.94
CA ILE A 350 11.77 -19.51 -2.49
C ILE A 350 13.29 -19.35 -2.53
N ASN A 351 13.78 -18.12 -2.74
CA ASN A 351 15.21 -17.84 -2.84
C ASN A 351 15.79 -17.23 -1.54
N ASN A 352 15.02 -17.22 -0.46
CA ASN A 352 15.41 -16.63 0.83
C ASN A 352 16.03 -15.22 0.67
N ARG A 353 15.32 -14.34 -0.06
CA ARG A 353 15.71 -12.94 -0.31
C ARG A 353 14.85 -11.99 0.50
N THR A 354 15.46 -10.96 1.06
CA THR A 354 14.73 -9.85 1.68
C THR A 354 13.96 -9.07 0.61
N PRO A 355 12.65 -8.82 0.79
CA PRO A 355 11.88 -8.01 -0.14
C PRO A 355 12.29 -6.54 -0.07
N LYS A 356 12.20 -5.82 -1.19
CA LYS A 356 12.46 -4.37 -1.21
C LYS A 356 11.41 -3.57 -0.40
N THR A 357 10.20 -4.11 -0.25
CA THR A 357 9.13 -3.54 0.56
C THR A 357 9.06 -4.20 1.94
N SER A 358 10.19 -4.22 2.65
CA SER A 358 10.32 -4.76 4.00
C SER A 358 9.68 -3.83 5.06
N ALA A 359 9.56 -4.29 6.30
CA ALA A 359 9.14 -3.46 7.42
C ALA A 359 10.06 -2.24 7.63
N THR A 360 11.37 -2.43 7.52
CA THR A 360 12.36 -1.33 7.60
C THR A 360 12.17 -0.30 6.46
N ASP A 361 11.81 -0.75 5.27
CA ASP A 361 11.49 0.15 4.16
C ASP A 361 10.22 0.94 4.44
N ALA A 362 9.15 0.30 4.92
CA ALA A 362 7.87 0.94 5.24
C ALA A 362 7.95 1.98 6.38
N ARG A 363 8.93 1.85 7.29
CA ARG A 363 9.17 2.85 8.33
C ARG A 363 9.40 4.26 7.77
N LYS A 364 9.97 4.37 6.57
CA LYS A 364 10.19 5.64 5.87
C LYS A 364 8.88 6.31 5.43
N ASP A 365 7.81 5.56 5.23
CA ASP A 365 6.49 6.14 4.92
C ASP A 365 5.96 6.93 6.12
N ILE A 366 6.19 6.45 7.35
CA ILE A 366 5.82 7.14 8.58
C ILE A 366 6.64 8.43 8.77
N GLU A 367 7.92 8.43 8.37
CA GLU A 367 8.75 9.66 8.37
C GLU A 367 8.14 10.72 7.43
N LEU A 368 7.66 10.31 6.25
CA LEU A 368 6.96 11.20 5.32
C LEU A 368 5.64 11.71 5.89
N PHE A 369 4.84 10.84 6.53
CA PHE A 369 3.60 11.25 7.19
C PHE A 369 3.86 12.30 8.27
N GLN A 370 4.87 12.08 9.11
CA GLN A 370 5.28 13.04 10.13
C GLN A 370 5.69 14.39 9.51
N MET A 371 6.52 14.38 8.46
CA MET A 371 6.96 15.61 7.77
C MET A 371 5.76 16.39 7.20
N ILE A 372 4.83 15.71 6.51
CA ILE A 372 3.65 16.31 5.90
C ILE A 372 2.72 16.91 6.97
N LEU A 373 2.39 16.12 7.99
CA LEU A 373 1.47 16.53 9.05
C LEU A 373 2.01 17.68 9.89
N ARG A 374 3.32 17.69 10.18
CA ARG A 374 3.98 18.82 10.85
C ARG A 374 3.96 20.09 10.01
N ALA A 375 4.27 20.00 8.72
CA ALA A 375 4.26 21.15 7.82
C ALA A 375 2.85 21.73 7.63
N GLY A 376 1.83 20.88 7.66
CA GLY A 376 0.43 21.30 7.58
C GLY A 376 -0.21 21.71 8.91
N ALA A 377 0.53 21.67 10.02
CA ALA A 377 -0.03 21.89 11.37
C ALA A 377 -0.72 23.25 11.55
N GLU A 378 -0.29 24.29 10.86
CA GLU A 378 -0.94 25.62 10.89
C GLU A 378 -2.37 25.59 10.35
N THR A 379 -2.66 24.71 9.38
CA THR A 379 -4.02 24.51 8.86
C THR A 379 -4.96 23.89 9.89
N TYR A 380 -4.45 23.23 10.91
CA TYR A 380 -5.23 22.68 12.03
C TYR A 380 -5.49 23.68 13.14
N LYS A 381 -4.57 24.65 13.36
CA LYS A 381 -4.68 25.67 14.39
C LYS A 381 -5.73 26.74 14.05
N ALA A 382 -5.82 27.13 12.80
CA ALA A 382 -6.77 28.16 12.35
C ALA A 382 -8.23 27.77 12.60
N GLU A 383 -8.58 26.50 12.50
CA GLU A 383 -9.96 26.01 12.75
C GLU A 383 -10.29 25.87 14.25
N ALA A 384 -9.31 25.55 15.09
CA ALA A 384 -9.50 25.52 16.55
C ALA A 384 -9.85 26.91 17.12
N VAL A 385 -9.33 27.97 16.50
CA VAL A 385 -9.65 29.37 16.87
C VAL A 385 -11.06 29.76 16.36
N ALA A 386 -11.45 29.34 15.17
CA ALA A 386 -12.76 29.62 14.60
C ALA A 386 -13.90 28.94 15.38
N SER A 387 -13.70 27.67 15.79
CA SER A 387 -14.70 26.93 16.58
C SER A 387 -14.86 27.45 18.02
N ASN A 388 -13.83 28.06 18.59
CA ASN A 388 -13.92 28.72 19.89
C ASN A 388 -14.47 30.16 19.84
N GLY A 389 -14.50 30.76 18.64
CA GLY A 389 -15.07 32.10 18.41
C GLY A 389 -16.58 32.15 18.18
N GLU A 390 -17.19 31.04 17.73
CA GLU A 390 -18.63 30.98 17.47
C GLU A 390 -19.51 30.67 18.68
N VAL A 391 -18.91 30.31 19.83
CA VAL A 391 -19.68 30.00 21.06
C VAL A 391 -19.96 31.26 21.92
N SER A 392 -19.44 32.43 21.57
CA SER A 392 -19.62 33.67 22.38
C SER A 392 -20.56 34.68 21.77
N GLY A 393 -21.54 34.30 20.97
CA GLY A 393 -22.47 35.26 20.35
C GLY A 393 -23.85 34.73 19.99
N VAL A 394 -24.61 34.22 20.97
CA VAL A 394 -26.10 34.21 20.88
C VAL A 394 -26.64 34.38 22.27
N HIS A 395 -27.15 35.58 22.53
CA HIS A 395 -28.12 35.88 23.56
C HIS A 395 -29.50 35.98 22.93
#